data_e178610ef2366fb3189414399a0df083
#
_entry.id   e178610ef2366fb3189414399a0df083
#
_cell.length_a   1.000
_cell.length_b   1.000
_cell.length_c   1.000
_cell.angle_alpha   90.00
_cell.angle_beta   90.00
_cell.angle_gamma   90.00
#
_symmetry.space_group_name_H-M   'P 1'
#
loop_
_entity.id
_entity.type
_entity.pdbx_description
1 polymer ?
#
loop_
_entity_poly.entity_id
_entity_poly.type
_entity_poly.pdbx_seq_one_letter_code
_entity_poly.pdbx_strand_id
1 'polypeptide(L)'
;MNSKNKMRPVHPGEVLREEFLVPLKMSAHQLALELKVPAPRIYEIVRERRAVSPDTALRLARYFGTTAQFWINLQASYDLKIAQRESGDKIAREVHTRQAA
;
A
#
# COMPACT_ATOMS: atom_id res chain seq x y z
N MET A 1 -10.31 10.26 -17.01
CA MET A 1 -9.87 10.05 -15.61
C MET A 1 -9.45 11.37 -15.01
N ASN A 2 -9.86 11.61 -13.79
CA ASN A 2 -9.56 12.85 -13.08
C ASN A 2 -8.10 12.87 -12.63
N SER A 3 -7.36 13.95 -12.96
CA SER A 3 -5.97 14.09 -12.55
C SER A 3 -5.78 14.08 -11.04
N LYS A 4 -6.78 14.53 -10.27
CA LYS A 4 -6.73 14.46 -8.81
C LYS A 4 -6.56 13.03 -8.30
N ASN A 5 -7.23 12.07 -8.94
CA ASN A 5 -7.13 10.67 -8.53
C ASN A 5 -5.73 10.11 -8.75
N LYS A 6 -5.06 10.54 -9.81
CA LYS A 6 -3.68 10.11 -10.09
C LYS A 6 -2.69 10.68 -9.09
N MET A 7 -3.00 11.85 -8.52
CA MET A 7 -2.09 12.53 -7.59
C MET A 7 -2.35 12.15 -6.13
N ARG A 8 -3.51 11.59 -5.88
CA ARG A 8 -3.89 11.16 -4.53
C ARG A 8 -3.08 9.91 -4.13
N PRO A 9 -2.54 9.88 -2.91
CA PRO A 9 -1.94 8.64 -2.42
C PRO A 9 -3.00 7.56 -2.31
N VAL A 10 -2.68 6.36 -2.79
CA VAL A 10 -3.59 5.22 -2.72
C VAL A 10 -2.93 4.16 -1.84
N HIS A 11 -3.53 3.90 -0.68
CA HIS A 11 -3.02 2.89 0.23
C HIS A 11 -3.30 1.48 -0.32
N PRO A 12 -2.35 0.54 -0.18
CA PRO A 12 -2.58 -0.85 -0.63
C PRO A 12 -3.86 -1.47 -0.04
N GLY A 13 -4.24 -1.04 1.17
CA GLY A 13 -5.47 -1.51 1.80
C GLY A 13 -6.73 -1.12 1.05
N GLU A 14 -6.72 0.04 0.40
CA GLU A 14 -7.83 0.46 -0.44
C GLU A 14 -7.94 -0.48 -1.65
N VAL A 15 -6.82 -0.78 -2.30
CA VAL A 15 -6.79 -1.70 -3.45
C VAL A 15 -7.28 -3.08 -3.01
N LEU A 16 -6.77 -3.57 -1.88
CA LEU A 16 -7.18 -4.87 -1.34
C LEU A 16 -8.69 -4.91 -1.08
N ARG A 17 -9.22 -3.88 -0.44
CA ARG A 17 -10.64 -3.81 -0.12
C ARG A 17 -11.51 -3.70 -1.37
N GLU A 18 -11.22 -2.72 -2.23
CA GLU A 18 -12.11 -2.37 -3.33
C GLU A 18 -11.98 -3.28 -4.55
N GLU A 19 -10.79 -3.77 -4.81
CA GLU A 19 -10.56 -4.54 -6.03
C GLU A 19 -10.51 -6.05 -5.82
N PHE A 20 -10.36 -6.50 -4.56
CA PHE A 20 -10.29 -7.93 -4.26
C PHE A 20 -11.42 -8.37 -3.34
N LEU A 21 -11.52 -7.77 -2.15
CA LEU A 21 -12.50 -8.26 -1.16
C LEU A 21 -13.94 -7.98 -1.55
N VAL A 22 -14.25 -6.76 -1.99
CA VAL A 22 -15.61 -6.41 -2.37
C VAL A 22 -16.11 -7.26 -3.55
N PRO A 23 -15.36 -7.36 -4.66
CA PRO A 23 -15.81 -8.20 -5.78
C PRO A 23 -15.97 -9.67 -5.41
N LEU A 24 -15.12 -10.18 -4.53
CA LEU A 24 -15.16 -11.58 -4.11
C LEU A 24 -16.16 -11.83 -2.98
N LYS A 25 -16.78 -10.78 -2.46
CA LYS A 25 -17.69 -10.84 -1.31
C LYS A 25 -17.03 -11.53 -0.12
N MET A 26 -15.74 -11.21 0.06
CA MET A 26 -14.90 -11.80 1.08
C MET A 26 -14.62 -10.80 2.18
N SER A 27 -14.71 -11.25 3.44
CA SER A 27 -14.41 -10.39 4.57
C SER A 27 -12.91 -10.39 4.85
N ALA A 28 -12.45 -9.36 5.57
CA ALA A 28 -11.06 -9.32 6.02
C ALA A 28 -10.73 -10.50 6.93
N HIS A 29 -11.69 -10.92 7.75
CA HIS A 29 -11.52 -12.08 8.63
C HIS A 29 -11.30 -13.36 7.81
N GLN A 30 -12.12 -13.57 6.78
CA GLN A 30 -11.98 -14.74 5.92
C GLN A 30 -10.61 -14.74 5.24
N LEU A 31 -10.17 -13.57 4.76
CA LEU A 31 -8.86 -13.47 4.13
C LEU A 31 -7.75 -13.81 5.11
N ALA A 32 -7.83 -13.29 6.34
CA ALA A 32 -6.82 -13.58 7.36
C ALA A 32 -6.69 -15.09 7.60
N LEU A 33 -7.83 -15.79 7.64
CA LEU A 33 -7.83 -17.25 7.80
C LEU A 33 -7.11 -17.93 6.62
N GLU A 34 -7.39 -17.49 5.40
CA GLU A 34 -6.77 -18.06 4.21
C GLU A 34 -5.27 -17.80 4.15
N LEU A 35 -4.85 -16.60 4.59
CA LEU A 35 -3.44 -16.23 4.60
C LEU A 35 -2.69 -16.78 5.81
N LYS A 36 -3.39 -17.37 6.77
CA LYS A 36 -2.81 -17.92 8.00
C LYS A 36 -2.10 -16.83 8.82
N VAL A 37 -2.76 -15.69 8.97
CA VAL A 37 -2.25 -14.57 9.76
C VAL A 37 -3.33 -14.14 10.76
N PRO A 38 -2.95 -13.43 11.84
CA PRO A 38 -3.94 -12.89 12.78
C PRO A 38 -4.88 -11.90 12.07
N ALA A 39 -6.17 -11.97 12.41
CA ALA A 39 -7.18 -11.11 11.82
C ALA A 39 -6.85 -9.61 11.91
N PRO A 40 -6.33 -9.11 13.05
CA PRO A 40 -5.98 -7.67 13.13
C PRO A 40 -4.99 -7.21 12.07
N ARG A 41 -4.07 -8.06 11.61
CA ARG A 41 -3.14 -7.70 10.55
C ARG A 41 -3.89 -7.26 9.30
N ILE A 42 -4.92 -8.01 8.90
CA ILE A 42 -5.69 -7.69 7.69
C ILE A 42 -6.66 -6.55 7.94
N TYR A 43 -7.37 -6.54 9.09
CA TYR A 43 -8.26 -5.43 9.42
C TYR A 43 -7.55 -4.09 9.37
N GLU A 44 -6.35 -4.02 9.92
CA GLU A 44 -5.59 -2.76 9.96
C GLU A 44 -5.13 -2.33 8.58
N ILE A 45 -4.78 -3.28 7.73
CA ILE A 45 -4.39 -2.97 6.35
C ILE A 45 -5.58 -2.43 5.56
N VAL A 46 -6.74 -3.10 5.61
CA VAL A 46 -7.92 -2.64 4.85
C VAL A 46 -8.46 -1.32 5.38
N ARG A 47 -8.17 -0.97 6.62
CA ARG A 47 -8.50 0.34 7.19
C ARG A 47 -7.40 1.37 6.96
N GLU A 48 -6.38 1.00 6.21
CA GLU A 48 -5.27 1.89 5.85
C GLU A 48 -4.47 2.39 7.04
N ARG A 49 -4.42 1.59 8.10
CA ARG A 49 -3.70 1.91 9.33
C ARG A 49 -2.41 1.13 9.49
N ARG A 50 -2.10 0.26 8.55
CA ARG A 50 -0.94 -0.61 8.62
C ARG A 50 -0.40 -0.85 7.23
N ALA A 51 0.93 -0.83 7.11
CA ALA A 51 1.62 -1.08 5.86
C ALA A 51 1.58 -2.57 5.50
N VAL A 52 1.64 -2.85 4.20
CA VAL A 52 1.85 -4.20 3.72
C VAL A 52 3.34 -4.50 3.79
N SER A 53 3.70 -5.45 4.66
CA SER A 53 5.08 -5.91 4.81
C SER A 53 5.42 -6.93 3.72
N PRO A 54 6.70 -7.25 3.52
CA PRO A 54 7.08 -8.30 2.58
C PRO A 54 6.42 -9.64 2.88
N ASP A 55 6.29 -10.02 4.15
CA ASP A 55 5.60 -11.25 4.52
C ASP A 55 4.14 -11.24 4.05
N THR A 56 3.44 -10.17 4.33
CA THR A 56 2.04 -10.05 3.90
C THR A 56 1.93 -10.02 2.38
N ALA A 57 2.86 -9.32 1.70
CA ALA A 57 2.88 -9.27 0.25
C ALA A 57 3.02 -10.65 -0.38
N LEU A 58 3.90 -11.48 0.19
CA LEU A 58 4.09 -12.85 -0.29
C LEU A 58 2.82 -13.69 -0.12
N ARG A 59 2.14 -13.53 1.01
CA ARG A 59 0.91 -14.27 1.30
C ARG A 59 -0.23 -13.84 0.40
N LEU A 60 -0.40 -12.53 0.19
CA LEU A 60 -1.41 -11.99 -0.72
C LEU A 60 -1.15 -12.46 -2.15
N ALA A 61 0.11 -12.40 -2.57
CA ALA A 61 0.50 -12.83 -3.92
C ALA A 61 0.15 -14.30 -4.14
N ARG A 62 0.45 -15.14 -3.17
CA ARG A 62 0.18 -16.57 -3.26
C ARG A 62 -1.31 -16.86 -3.37
N TYR A 63 -2.10 -16.19 -2.53
CA TYR A 63 -3.54 -16.45 -2.49
C TYR A 63 -4.26 -15.90 -3.72
N PHE A 64 -3.97 -14.67 -4.10
CA PHE A 64 -4.67 -14.02 -5.21
C PHE A 64 -4.04 -14.25 -6.58
N GLY A 65 -2.88 -14.86 -6.65
CA GLY A 65 -2.21 -15.08 -7.93
C GLY A 65 -1.57 -13.83 -8.51
N THR A 66 -1.30 -12.84 -7.67
CA THR A 66 -0.54 -11.66 -8.07
C THR A 66 0.93 -11.89 -7.79
N THR A 67 1.77 -10.85 -7.95
CA THR A 67 3.15 -10.90 -7.51
C THR A 67 3.28 -10.20 -6.16
N ALA A 68 4.28 -10.57 -5.38
CA ALA A 68 4.57 -9.84 -4.15
C ALA A 68 5.01 -8.41 -4.47
N GLN A 69 5.75 -8.24 -5.58
CA GLN A 69 6.22 -6.93 -6.02
C GLN A 69 5.07 -5.95 -6.28
N PHE A 70 3.95 -6.45 -6.80
CA PHE A 70 2.75 -5.64 -6.99
C PHE A 70 2.35 -4.94 -5.68
N TRP A 71 2.26 -5.70 -4.60
CA TRP A 71 1.84 -5.16 -3.29
C TRP A 71 2.89 -4.23 -2.70
N ILE A 72 4.18 -4.58 -2.85
CA ILE A 72 5.26 -3.74 -2.35
C ILE A 72 5.34 -2.42 -3.14
N ASN A 73 5.11 -2.47 -4.44
CA ASN A 73 5.11 -1.26 -5.26
C ASN A 73 3.97 -0.31 -4.86
N LEU A 74 2.79 -0.86 -4.54
CA LEU A 74 1.69 -0.04 -4.05
C LEU A 74 2.06 0.64 -2.74
N GLN A 75 2.68 -0.09 -1.83
CA GLN A 75 3.09 0.46 -0.54
C GLN A 75 4.16 1.53 -0.70
N ALA A 76 5.18 1.25 -1.51
CA ALA A 76 6.27 2.20 -1.73
C ALA A 76 5.76 3.49 -2.37
N SER A 77 4.87 3.37 -3.34
CA SER A 77 4.28 4.52 -4.02
C SER A 77 3.47 5.38 -3.05
N TYR A 78 2.69 4.73 -2.19
CA TYR A 78 1.90 5.42 -1.16
C TYR A 78 2.83 6.15 -0.19
N ASP A 79 3.82 5.44 0.35
CA ASP A 79 4.74 6.02 1.32
C ASP A 79 5.49 7.21 0.75
N LEU A 80 5.92 7.11 -0.50
CA LEU A 80 6.65 8.19 -1.14
C LEU A 80 5.78 9.44 -1.31
N LYS A 81 4.52 9.26 -1.74
CA LYS A 81 3.60 10.39 -1.90
C LYS A 81 3.29 11.07 -0.59
N ILE A 82 3.12 10.29 0.49
CA ILE A 82 2.90 10.86 1.82
C ILE A 82 4.14 11.66 2.25
N ALA A 83 5.32 11.10 2.10
CA ALA A 83 6.57 11.76 2.47
C ALA A 83 6.76 13.07 1.67
N GLN A 84 6.44 13.05 0.38
CA GLN A 84 6.53 14.25 -0.45
C GLN A 84 5.58 15.34 0.02
N ARG A 85 4.37 14.97 0.40
CA ARG A 85 3.39 15.94 0.92
C ARG A 85 3.84 16.54 2.25
N GLU A 86 4.39 15.70 3.13
CA GLU A 86 4.75 16.15 4.48
C GLU A 86 6.08 16.87 4.53
N SER A 87 7.04 16.48 3.71
CA SER A 87 8.42 16.93 3.84
C SER A 87 9.08 17.38 2.55
N GLY A 88 8.41 17.28 1.40
CA GLY A 88 9.03 17.57 0.11
C GLY A 88 9.63 18.96 0.02
N ASP A 89 8.84 19.96 0.40
CA ASP A 89 9.29 21.36 0.35
C ASP A 89 10.43 21.64 1.31
N LYS A 90 10.33 21.08 2.52
CA LYS A 90 11.37 21.24 3.52
C LYS A 90 12.69 20.62 3.04
N ILE A 91 12.61 19.43 2.49
CA ILE A 91 13.81 18.74 1.97
C ILE A 91 14.43 19.53 0.83
N ALA A 92 13.59 20.06 -0.08
CA ALA A 92 14.08 20.87 -1.20
C ALA A 92 14.81 22.11 -0.73
N ARG A 93 14.37 22.70 0.39
CA ARG A 93 15.03 23.90 0.96
C ARG A 93 16.32 23.53 1.71
N GLU A 94 16.34 22.38 2.35
CA GLU A 94 17.47 22.01 3.23
C GLU A 94 18.57 21.24 2.52
N VAL A 95 18.19 20.43 1.54
CA VAL A 95 19.17 19.58 0.83
C VAL A 95 19.40 20.16 -0.54
N HIS A 96 20.60 20.67 -0.74
CA HIS A 96 20.98 21.24 -2.03
C HIS A 96 21.59 20.17 -2.92
N THR A 97 21.30 20.28 -4.21
CA THR A 97 21.90 19.35 -5.18
C THR A 97 23.43 19.49 -5.15
N ARG A 98 24.10 18.36 -5.13
CA ARG A 98 25.56 18.38 -5.22
C ARG A 98 26.00 18.95 -6.54
N GLN A 99 26.91 19.90 -6.49
CA GLN A 99 27.44 20.50 -7.70
C GLN A 99 28.45 19.58 -8.36
N ALA A 100 28.42 19.52 -9.68
CA ALA A 100 29.41 18.77 -10.43
C ALA A 100 30.75 19.45 -10.27
N ALA A 101 31.80 18.65 -10.06
CA ALA A 101 33.17 19.17 -9.92
C ALA A 101 33.67 19.72 -11.25
#